data_0a33558525c7c5fbd77f9ea30cf93820
#
_entry.id   0a33558525c7c5fbd77f9ea30cf93820
#
_cell.length_a   1.000
_cell.length_b   1.000
_cell.length_c   1.000
_cell.angle_alpha   90.00
_cell.angle_beta   90.00
_cell.angle_gamma   90.00
#
_symmetry.space_group_name_H-M   'P 1'
#
loop_
_entity.id
_entity.type
_entity.pdbx_description
1 polymer ?
#
loop_
_entity_poly.entity_id
_entity_poly.type
_entity_poly.pdbx_seq_one_letter_code
_entity_poly.pdbx_strand_id
1 'polypeptide(L)'
;YPANYWTGASVAVNHLLDLNGGDLSGKKVTLVYHNSAYGKEPIRVLETLSEKHGFDFNAIPVDHPGQEQKSQWLQIRREKPDYVLMWGWGVMNSVAINEAANIRFPMENFIGVWWSGSENDVIPAGIRADGYKSLALNAPGMEYGIFDELKTHVFDKGLTAGAGDQIGSVIYNRALYIGFLTHMAIAKAQEVTGVADISQADMIKGMEALDITDELMAANGLS
;
A
#
# COMPACT_ATOMS: atom_id res chain seq x y z
N TYR A 1 3.34 -3.45 -11.30
CA TYR A 1 2.89 -3.44 -9.91
C TYR A 1 2.20 -4.76 -9.61
N PRO A 2 2.52 -5.46 -8.51
CA PRO A 2 2.01 -6.82 -8.27
C PRO A 2 0.51 -6.89 -7.94
N ALA A 3 -0.14 -5.77 -7.66
CA ALA A 3 -1.57 -5.70 -7.36
C ALA A 3 -2.20 -4.40 -7.85
N ASN A 4 -3.46 -4.46 -8.25
CA ASN A 4 -4.28 -3.29 -8.51
C ASN A 4 -5.14 -2.94 -7.28
N TYR A 5 -5.82 -1.79 -7.31
CA TYR A 5 -6.62 -1.33 -6.15
C TYR A 5 -7.88 -2.16 -5.90
N TRP A 6 -8.39 -2.86 -6.90
CA TRP A 6 -9.50 -3.80 -6.71
C TRP A 6 -9.05 -5.02 -5.92
N THR A 7 -7.85 -5.54 -6.22
CA THR A 7 -7.22 -6.60 -5.41
C THR A 7 -7.00 -6.11 -3.99
N GLY A 8 -6.45 -4.89 -3.81
CA GLY A 8 -6.26 -4.30 -2.48
C GLY A 8 -7.56 -4.19 -1.68
N ALA A 9 -8.63 -3.70 -2.31
CA ALA A 9 -9.94 -3.62 -1.66
C ALA A 9 -10.48 -5.00 -1.28
N SER A 10 -10.32 -6.00 -2.16
CA SER A 10 -10.72 -7.38 -1.88
C SER A 10 -9.93 -8.00 -0.73
N VAL A 11 -8.61 -7.74 -0.66
CA VAL A 11 -7.76 -8.18 0.47
C VAL A 11 -8.22 -7.53 1.77
N ALA A 12 -8.51 -6.22 1.76
CA ALA A 12 -9.04 -5.54 2.94
C ALA A 12 -10.35 -6.16 3.42
N VAL A 13 -11.31 -6.40 2.52
CA VAL A 13 -12.59 -7.04 2.87
C VAL A 13 -12.39 -8.47 3.36
N ASN A 14 -11.49 -9.26 2.75
CA ASN A 14 -11.17 -10.61 3.24
C ASN A 14 -10.60 -10.56 4.65
N HIS A 15 -9.72 -9.61 4.97
CA HIS A 15 -9.24 -9.41 6.34
C HIS A 15 -10.38 -9.08 7.30
N LEU A 16 -11.36 -8.24 6.90
CA LEU A 16 -12.54 -7.98 7.73
C LEU A 16 -13.40 -9.23 7.93
N LEU A 17 -13.55 -10.08 6.90
CA LEU A 17 -14.25 -11.37 7.02
C LEU A 17 -13.55 -12.28 8.02
N ASP A 18 -12.21 -12.38 7.94
CA ASP A 18 -11.43 -13.19 8.88
C ASP A 18 -11.62 -12.73 10.34
N LEU A 19 -11.61 -11.41 10.56
CA LEU A 19 -11.85 -10.83 11.89
C LEU A 19 -13.26 -11.08 12.43
N ASN A 20 -14.25 -11.36 11.55
CA ASN A 20 -15.66 -11.55 11.90
C ASN A 20 -16.15 -12.99 11.69
N GLY A 21 -15.24 -13.97 11.58
CA GLY A 21 -15.61 -15.37 11.41
C GLY A 21 -16.30 -15.68 10.09
N GLY A 22 -16.02 -14.89 9.04
CA GLY A 22 -16.54 -15.05 7.69
C GLY A 22 -17.86 -14.33 7.39
N ASP A 23 -18.41 -13.54 8.33
CA ASP A 23 -19.67 -12.83 8.19
C ASP A 23 -19.54 -11.33 8.49
N LEU A 24 -19.95 -10.49 7.53
CA LEU A 24 -19.99 -9.03 7.66
C LEU A 24 -21.44 -8.50 7.67
N SER A 25 -22.44 -9.35 7.75
CA SER A 25 -23.86 -8.94 7.73
C SER A 25 -24.16 -7.91 8.83
N GLY A 26 -24.69 -6.76 8.41
CA GLY A 26 -25.04 -5.66 9.32
C GLY A 26 -23.84 -4.84 9.84
N LYS A 27 -22.61 -5.16 9.45
CA LYS A 27 -21.45 -4.31 9.71
C LYS A 27 -21.48 -3.06 8.83
N LYS A 28 -20.87 -1.99 9.30
CA LYS A 28 -20.72 -0.73 8.57
C LYS A 28 -19.26 -0.49 8.21
N VAL A 29 -18.98 -0.35 6.93
CA VAL A 29 -17.64 -0.07 6.42
C VAL A 29 -17.65 1.28 5.70
N THR A 30 -16.80 2.19 6.13
CA THR A 30 -16.66 3.50 5.50
C THR A 30 -15.31 3.61 4.80
N LEU A 31 -15.30 3.97 3.53
CA LEU A 31 -14.11 4.34 2.78
C LEU A 31 -13.88 5.85 2.90
N VAL A 32 -12.74 6.26 3.46
CA VAL A 32 -12.22 7.62 3.37
C VAL A 32 -11.22 7.65 2.22
N TYR A 33 -11.46 8.49 1.22
CA TYR A 33 -10.65 8.44 0.01
C TYR A 33 -10.24 9.82 -0.50
N HIS A 34 -9.04 9.90 -1.07
CA HIS A 34 -8.58 11.07 -1.80
C HIS A 34 -9.49 11.33 -3.01
N ASN A 35 -10.07 12.52 -3.13
CA ASN A 35 -11.04 12.86 -4.18
C ASN A 35 -10.35 13.02 -5.55
N SER A 36 -9.90 11.90 -6.10
CA SER A 36 -9.23 11.78 -7.40
C SER A 36 -9.62 10.47 -8.07
N ALA A 37 -9.20 10.26 -9.31
CA ALA A 37 -9.38 8.99 -10.01
C ALA A 37 -8.82 7.81 -9.21
N TYR A 38 -7.63 7.99 -8.63
CA TYR A 38 -6.98 7.02 -7.74
C TYR A 38 -7.86 6.62 -6.54
N GLY A 39 -8.31 7.61 -5.76
CA GLY A 39 -9.07 7.33 -4.54
C GLY A 39 -10.46 6.76 -4.80
N LYS A 40 -11.02 7.00 -5.99
CA LYS A 40 -12.34 6.49 -6.42
C LYS A 40 -12.29 5.07 -6.97
N GLU A 41 -11.13 4.59 -7.38
CA GLU A 41 -11.00 3.30 -8.06
C GLU A 41 -11.57 2.11 -7.27
N PRO A 42 -11.38 1.99 -5.93
CA PRO A 42 -11.91 0.86 -5.17
C PRO A 42 -13.42 0.92 -4.91
N ILE A 43 -14.12 2.05 -5.15
CA ILE A 43 -15.51 2.24 -4.75
C ILE A 43 -16.40 1.15 -5.36
N ARG A 44 -16.32 0.96 -6.68
CA ARG A 44 -17.18 -0.01 -7.38
C ARG A 44 -16.99 -1.45 -6.88
N VAL A 45 -15.76 -1.86 -6.59
CA VAL A 45 -15.54 -3.22 -6.06
C VAL A 45 -16.02 -3.33 -4.62
N LEU A 46 -15.88 -2.28 -3.81
CA LEU A 46 -16.41 -2.26 -2.44
C LEU A 46 -17.95 -2.29 -2.41
N GLU A 47 -18.62 -1.60 -3.33
CA GLU A 47 -20.07 -1.71 -3.52
C GLU A 47 -20.48 -3.15 -3.85
N THR A 48 -19.81 -3.79 -4.81
CA THR A 48 -20.06 -5.20 -5.18
C THR A 48 -19.82 -6.15 -4.01
N LEU A 49 -18.75 -5.94 -3.24
CA LEU A 49 -18.42 -6.74 -2.07
C LEU A 49 -19.41 -6.51 -0.91
N SER A 50 -19.93 -5.28 -0.77
CA SER A 50 -20.97 -4.99 0.23
C SER A 50 -22.26 -5.76 -0.04
N GLU A 51 -22.71 -5.78 -1.29
CA GLU A 51 -23.86 -6.58 -1.71
C GLU A 51 -23.64 -8.08 -1.47
N LYS A 52 -22.43 -8.57 -1.80
CA LYS A 52 -22.07 -9.99 -1.66
C LYS A 52 -22.01 -10.45 -0.20
N HIS A 53 -21.47 -9.62 0.69
CA HIS A 53 -21.18 -9.98 2.08
C HIS A 53 -22.10 -9.32 3.11
N GLY A 54 -23.08 -8.53 2.67
CA GLY A 54 -24.16 -8.00 3.52
C GLY A 54 -23.74 -6.87 4.46
N PHE A 55 -22.65 -6.15 4.18
CA PHE A 55 -22.28 -4.99 4.98
C PHE A 55 -22.77 -3.66 4.37
N ASP A 56 -23.07 -2.70 5.22
CA ASP A 56 -23.40 -1.34 4.79
C ASP A 56 -22.12 -0.61 4.36
N PHE A 57 -22.08 -0.11 3.11
CA PHE A 57 -20.94 0.61 2.58
C PHE A 57 -21.24 2.10 2.40
N ASN A 58 -20.31 2.96 2.83
CA ASN A 58 -20.33 4.40 2.60
C ASN A 58 -18.94 4.89 2.16
N ALA A 59 -18.90 5.92 1.30
CA ALA A 59 -17.65 6.50 0.79
C ALA A 59 -17.63 8.02 1.04
N ILE A 60 -16.59 8.50 1.70
CA ILE A 60 -16.41 9.89 2.11
C ILE A 60 -15.18 10.48 1.42
N PRO A 61 -15.36 11.49 0.54
CA PRO A 61 -14.24 12.12 -0.14
C PRO A 61 -13.49 13.10 0.76
N VAL A 62 -12.18 13.17 0.54
CA VAL A 62 -11.29 14.19 1.08
C VAL A 62 -10.61 14.90 -0.08
N ASP A 63 -10.80 16.21 -0.19
CA ASP A 63 -10.21 17.00 -1.27
C ASP A 63 -8.71 17.24 -1.04
N HIS A 64 -7.97 17.34 -2.14
CA HIS A 64 -6.55 17.66 -2.11
C HIS A 64 -6.29 19.03 -1.47
N PRO A 65 -5.27 19.18 -0.61
CA PRO A 65 -4.22 18.22 -0.24
C PRO A 65 -4.58 17.31 0.94
N GLY A 66 -5.80 17.35 1.45
CA GLY A 66 -6.25 16.47 2.52
C GLY A 66 -5.90 16.92 3.94
N GLN A 67 -5.62 18.20 4.13
CA GLN A 67 -5.35 18.79 5.46
C GLN A 67 -6.62 19.10 6.24
N GLU A 68 -7.74 19.36 5.55
CA GLU A 68 -9.02 19.74 6.17
C GLU A 68 -9.96 18.52 6.18
N GLN A 69 -9.98 17.76 7.28
CA GLN A 69 -10.75 16.52 7.40
C GLN A 69 -11.72 16.50 8.58
N LYS A 70 -11.83 17.57 9.36
CA LYS A 70 -12.68 17.57 10.58
C LYS A 70 -14.13 17.23 10.28
N SER A 71 -14.68 17.71 9.17
CA SER A 71 -16.09 17.44 8.80
C SER A 71 -16.31 15.97 8.50
N GLN A 72 -15.39 15.31 7.79
CA GLN A 72 -15.44 13.89 7.46
C GLN A 72 -15.37 13.03 8.72
N TRP A 73 -14.45 13.34 9.63
CA TRP A 73 -14.30 12.58 10.87
C TRP A 73 -15.43 12.84 11.88
N LEU A 74 -16.05 14.03 11.88
CA LEU A 74 -17.30 14.28 12.62
C LEU A 74 -18.47 13.49 12.02
N GLN A 75 -18.52 13.30 10.70
CA GLN A 75 -19.50 12.43 10.06
C GLN A 75 -19.29 10.97 10.49
N ILE A 76 -18.05 10.45 10.42
CA ILE A 76 -17.69 9.10 10.88
C ILE A 76 -18.07 8.88 12.35
N ARG A 77 -17.80 9.87 13.22
CA ARG A 77 -18.20 9.81 14.65
C ARG A 77 -19.72 9.67 14.81
N ARG A 78 -20.51 10.34 13.99
CA ARG A 78 -21.97 10.29 14.03
C ARG A 78 -22.51 8.98 13.48
N GLU A 79 -21.95 8.48 12.38
CA GLU A 79 -22.39 7.27 11.67
C GLU A 79 -21.92 6.00 12.35
N LYS A 80 -20.81 6.07 13.11
CA LYS A 80 -20.22 4.97 13.89
C LYS A 80 -20.00 3.70 13.05
N PRO A 81 -19.21 3.75 11.98
CA PRO A 81 -18.87 2.56 11.26
C PRO A 81 -18.07 1.59 12.14
N ASP A 82 -18.21 0.27 11.88
CA ASP A 82 -17.40 -0.76 12.52
C ASP A 82 -15.95 -0.69 12.02
N TYR A 83 -15.75 -0.36 10.73
CA TYR A 83 -14.45 -0.29 10.08
C TYR A 83 -14.32 0.94 9.20
N VAL A 84 -13.11 1.50 9.15
CA VAL A 84 -12.73 2.53 8.19
C VAL A 84 -11.61 2.02 7.31
N LEU A 85 -11.82 2.10 6.00
CA LEU A 85 -10.79 1.89 4.99
C LEU A 85 -10.29 3.25 4.50
N MET A 86 -8.99 3.39 4.22
CA MET A 86 -8.44 4.64 3.71
C MET A 86 -7.66 4.43 2.42
N TRP A 87 -8.09 5.12 1.37
CA TRP A 87 -7.35 5.31 0.13
C TRP A 87 -6.81 6.73 0.08
N GLY A 88 -5.80 6.97 0.92
CA GLY A 88 -5.19 8.27 1.13
C GLY A 88 -3.87 8.43 0.39
N TRP A 89 -3.38 9.67 0.38
CA TRP A 89 -2.11 10.05 -0.22
C TRP A 89 -1.47 11.21 0.52
N GLY A 90 -0.16 11.11 0.79
CA GLY A 90 0.63 12.20 1.38
C GLY A 90 0.11 12.67 2.73
N VAL A 91 0.05 13.99 2.93
CA VAL A 91 -0.36 14.59 4.20
C VAL A 91 -1.77 14.18 4.67
N MET A 92 -2.63 13.78 3.75
CA MET A 92 -3.97 13.26 4.07
C MET A 92 -3.89 12.11 5.10
N ASN A 93 -2.87 11.24 5.01
CA ASN A 93 -2.75 10.04 5.83
C ASN A 93 -2.53 10.38 7.31
N SER A 94 -1.51 11.16 7.62
CA SER A 94 -1.21 11.55 9.00
C SER A 94 -2.32 12.40 9.62
N VAL A 95 -2.97 13.26 8.83
CA VAL A 95 -4.13 14.04 9.29
C VAL A 95 -5.31 13.10 9.60
N ALA A 96 -5.60 12.12 8.71
CA ALA A 96 -6.67 11.14 8.94
C ALA A 96 -6.44 10.33 10.23
N ILE A 97 -5.23 9.84 10.46
CA ILE A 97 -4.86 9.10 11.66
C ILE A 97 -5.07 9.96 12.92
N ASN A 98 -4.62 11.21 12.89
CA ASN A 98 -4.81 12.12 14.01
C ASN A 98 -6.30 12.44 14.28
N GLU A 99 -7.08 12.69 13.24
CA GLU A 99 -8.52 12.98 13.39
C GLU A 99 -9.30 11.74 13.85
N ALA A 100 -8.95 10.53 13.38
CA ALA A 100 -9.51 9.28 13.90
C ALA A 100 -9.28 9.16 15.42
N ALA A 101 -8.05 9.40 15.86
CA ALA A 101 -7.71 9.39 17.29
C ALA A 101 -8.45 10.49 18.08
N ASN A 102 -8.61 11.69 17.50
CA ASN A 102 -9.34 12.80 18.13
C ASN A 102 -10.81 12.45 18.42
N ILE A 103 -11.45 11.69 17.54
CA ILE A 103 -12.82 11.20 17.75
C ILE A 103 -12.88 9.90 18.55
N ARG A 104 -11.74 9.34 18.95
CA ARG A 104 -11.59 8.05 19.65
C ARG A 104 -12.10 6.86 18.81
N PHE A 105 -11.85 6.89 17.51
CA PHE A 105 -12.11 5.72 16.67
C PHE A 105 -11.16 4.59 17.05
N PRO A 106 -11.62 3.32 17.15
CA PRO A 106 -10.75 2.17 17.40
C PRO A 106 -9.72 2.00 16.28
N MET A 107 -8.44 2.29 16.57
CA MET A 107 -7.41 2.33 15.53
C MET A 107 -7.15 0.96 14.91
N GLU A 108 -7.38 -0.13 15.62
CA GLU A 108 -7.32 -1.51 15.11
C GLU A 108 -8.33 -1.80 14.00
N ASN A 109 -9.37 -0.97 13.89
CA ASN A 109 -10.41 -1.04 12.86
C ASN A 109 -10.19 -0.04 11.71
N PHE A 110 -9.06 0.66 11.72
CA PHE A 110 -8.69 1.63 10.68
C PHE A 110 -7.57 1.06 9.80
N ILE A 111 -7.87 0.83 8.52
CA ILE A 111 -7.00 0.11 7.59
C ILE A 111 -6.74 0.96 6.35
N GLY A 112 -5.48 1.31 6.12
CA GLY A 112 -5.03 2.05 4.94
C GLY A 112 -4.64 1.14 3.78
N VAL A 113 -4.70 1.68 2.57
CA VAL A 113 -4.05 1.09 1.40
C VAL A 113 -2.51 1.21 1.54
N TRP A 114 -1.76 0.51 0.72
CA TRP A 114 -0.27 0.53 0.73
C TRP A 114 0.40 1.91 0.50
N TRP A 115 -0.37 2.95 0.15
CA TRP A 115 0.09 4.35 0.11
C TRP A 115 -0.21 5.12 1.39
N SER A 116 -0.82 4.48 2.36
CA SER A 116 -1.26 5.09 3.62
C SER A 116 -0.66 4.39 4.84
N GLY A 117 0.48 3.72 4.69
CA GLY A 117 1.11 2.94 5.76
C GLY A 117 2.63 3.03 5.77
N SER A 118 3.20 4.10 5.24
CA SER A 118 4.63 4.36 5.38
C SER A 118 4.97 4.96 6.74
N GLU A 119 6.24 4.89 7.11
CA GLU A 119 6.77 5.54 8.31
C GLU A 119 6.43 7.03 8.34
N ASN A 120 6.47 7.69 7.18
CA ASN A 120 6.12 9.11 7.04
C ASN A 120 4.64 9.40 7.32
N ASP A 121 3.76 8.41 7.19
CA ASP A 121 2.33 8.56 7.45
C ASP A 121 2.02 8.39 8.95
N VAL A 122 2.71 7.49 9.64
CA VAL A 122 2.39 7.10 11.03
C VAL A 122 3.24 7.82 12.08
N ILE A 123 4.54 8.08 11.80
CA ILE A 123 5.43 8.77 12.75
C ILE A 123 4.88 10.13 13.20
N PRO A 124 4.33 10.99 12.33
CA PRO A 124 3.78 12.28 12.76
C PRO A 124 2.58 12.18 13.72
N ALA A 125 1.88 11.05 13.72
CA ALA A 125 0.78 10.79 14.65
C ALA A 125 1.26 10.19 15.98
N GLY A 126 2.49 9.64 16.02
CA GLY A 126 3.09 9.03 17.21
C GLY A 126 2.20 7.93 17.80
N ILE A 127 2.03 7.95 19.12
CA ILE A 127 1.22 6.95 19.85
C ILE A 127 -0.26 6.93 19.39
N ARG A 128 -0.73 7.95 18.72
CA ARG A 128 -2.10 7.99 18.19
C ARG A 128 -2.32 7.03 17.03
N ALA A 129 -1.24 6.59 16.36
CA ALA A 129 -1.30 5.59 15.30
C ALA A 129 -1.30 4.15 15.83
N ASP A 130 -1.18 3.94 17.14
CA ASP A 130 -1.14 2.60 17.71
C ASP A 130 -2.42 1.81 17.40
N GLY A 131 -2.25 0.62 16.81
CA GLY A 131 -3.34 -0.21 16.30
C GLY A 131 -3.73 0.03 14.83
N TYR A 132 -3.34 1.17 14.22
CA TYR A 132 -3.57 1.41 12.79
C TYR A 132 -2.87 0.36 11.93
N LYS A 133 -3.54 -0.07 10.89
CA LYS A 133 -3.05 -1.09 9.94
C LYS A 133 -3.00 -0.54 8.53
N SER A 134 -2.15 -1.10 7.71
CA SER A 134 -2.21 -0.86 6.26
C SER A 134 -1.93 -2.13 5.47
N LEU A 135 -2.44 -2.17 4.26
CA LEU A 135 -2.00 -3.15 3.28
C LEU A 135 -0.54 -2.87 2.93
N ALA A 136 0.25 -3.91 2.76
CA ALA A 136 1.64 -3.81 2.34
C ALA A 136 1.91 -4.72 1.14
N LEU A 137 2.82 -4.31 0.28
CA LEU A 137 3.31 -5.08 -0.87
C LEU A 137 4.73 -5.62 -0.61
N ASN A 138 5.35 -5.15 0.46
CA ASN A 138 6.70 -5.49 0.90
C ASN A 138 6.86 -5.11 2.36
N ALA A 139 7.81 -5.72 3.05
CA ALA A 139 8.16 -5.34 4.42
C ALA A 139 9.20 -4.20 4.44
N PRO A 140 9.23 -3.38 5.50
CA PRO A 140 10.36 -2.49 5.82
C PRO A 140 11.53 -3.31 6.39
N GLY A 141 12.62 -2.62 6.72
CA GLY A 141 13.80 -3.20 7.37
C GLY A 141 15.01 -3.29 6.45
N MET A 142 16.16 -3.58 7.03
CA MET A 142 17.45 -3.67 6.33
C MET A 142 18.08 -5.07 6.50
N GLU A 143 17.35 -6.03 7.00
CA GLU A 143 17.79 -7.40 7.25
C GLU A 143 17.87 -8.28 6.00
N TYR A 144 17.67 -7.71 4.84
CA TYR A 144 17.74 -8.38 3.54
C TYR A 144 19.16 -8.31 2.96
N GLY A 145 19.66 -9.41 2.40
CA GLY A 145 21.03 -9.50 1.85
C GLY A 145 21.37 -8.46 0.78
N ILE A 146 20.37 -7.95 0.05
CA ILE A 146 20.55 -6.85 -0.91
C ILE A 146 21.18 -5.60 -0.27
N PHE A 147 20.97 -5.36 1.02
CA PHE A 147 21.55 -4.20 1.70
C PHE A 147 23.06 -4.31 1.91
N ASP A 148 23.63 -5.51 2.01
CA ASP A 148 25.08 -5.71 2.04
C ASP A 148 25.71 -5.31 0.71
N GLU A 149 25.07 -5.67 -0.40
CA GLU A 149 25.48 -5.27 -1.75
C GLU A 149 25.35 -3.76 -1.96
N LEU A 150 24.22 -3.18 -1.53
CA LEU A 150 24.01 -1.73 -1.60
C LEU A 150 25.04 -0.98 -0.74
N LYS A 151 25.35 -1.48 0.46
CA LYS A 151 26.39 -0.89 1.30
C LYS A 151 27.73 -0.88 0.56
N THR A 152 28.16 -2.02 0.04
CA THR A 152 29.48 -2.19 -0.60
C THR A 152 29.61 -1.41 -1.90
N HIS A 153 28.56 -1.42 -2.72
CA HIS A 153 28.63 -0.92 -4.09
C HIS A 153 28.04 0.46 -4.31
N VAL A 154 27.24 0.96 -3.37
CA VAL A 154 26.55 2.25 -3.46
C VAL A 154 26.91 3.18 -2.31
N PHE A 155 26.61 2.78 -1.07
CA PHE A 155 26.72 3.70 0.07
C PHE A 155 28.17 4.01 0.44
N ASP A 156 29.02 2.99 0.57
CA ASP A 156 30.45 3.16 0.90
C ASP A 156 31.23 3.91 -0.21
N LYS A 157 30.68 3.96 -1.43
CA LYS A 157 31.24 4.70 -2.56
C LYS A 157 30.65 6.11 -2.72
N GLY A 158 29.72 6.51 -1.85
CA GLY A 158 29.08 7.82 -1.93
C GLY A 158 28.23 8.04 -3.18
N LEU A 159 27.70 6.95 -3.77
CA LEU A 159 26.86 7.01 -4.99
C LEU A 159 25.38 7.23 -4.71
N THR A 160 25.02 7.60 -3.48
CA THR A 160 23.65 7.91 -3.10
C THR A 160 23.41 9.42 -3.10
N ALA A 161 22.22 9.84 -3.53
CA ALA A 161 21.83 11.25 -3.63
C ALA A 161 21.13 11.81 -2.36
N GLY A 162 21.35 11.25 -1.20
CA GLY A 162 20.78 11.72 0.07
C GLY A 162 19.76 10.74 0.68
N ALA A 163 18.95 11.22 1.63
CA ALA A 163 17.90 10.48 2.32
C ALA A 163 18.34 9.17 3.02
N GLY A 164 19.52 9.18 3.67
CA GLY A 164 20.03 8.03 4.41
C GLY A 164 19.11 7.55 5.53
N ASP A 165 18.26 8.41 6.07
CA ASP A 165 17.23 8.13 7.05
C ASP A 165 16.02 7.36 6.49
N GLN A 166 15.88 7.29 5.17
CA GLN A 166 14.80 6.55 4.49
C GLN A 166 15.22 5.14 4.06
N ILE A 167 16.52 4.80 4.16
CA ILE A 167 17.02 3.48 3.80
C ILE A 167 16.36 2.43 4.70
N GLY A 168 15.79 1.39 4.07
CA GLY A 168 15.03 0.36 4.80
C GLY A 168 13.58 0.72 5.13
N SER A 169 13.11 1.93 4.80
CA SER A 169 11.68 2.25 4.91
C SER A 169 10.85 1.43 3.94
N VAL A 170 9.54 1.27 4.22
CA VAL A 170 8.64 0.49 3.34
C VAL A 170 8.63 1.02 1.90
N ILE A 171 8.74 2.34 1.71
CA ILE A 171 8.76 2.95 0.37
C ILE A 171 10.12 2.74 -0.31
N TYR A 172 11.23 2.83 0.44
CA TYR A 172 12.56 2.54 -0.07
C TYR A 172 12.66 1.07 -0.56
N ASN A 173 12.24 0.13 0.28
CA ASN A 173 12.25 -1.30 -0.06
C ASN A 173 11.34 -1.61 -1.25
N ARG A 174 10.19 -0.91 -1.37
CA ARG A 174 9.32 -1.00 -2.53
C ARG A 174 10.02 -0.56 -3.82
N ALA A 175 10.80 0.53 -3.76
CA ALA A 175 11.57 1.00 -4.90
C ALA A 175 12.67 0.00 -5.31
N LEU A 176 13.36 -0.63 -4.35
CA LEU A 176 14.31 -1.71 -4.61
C LEU A 176 13.63 -2.89 -5.30
N TYR A 177 12.48 -3.34 -4.78
CA TYR A 177 11.73 -4.43 -5.36
C TYR A 177 11.26 -4.13 -6.80
N ILE A 178 10.76 -2.93 -7.05
CA ILE A 178 10.37 -2.49 -8.40
C ILE A 178 11.59 -2.45 -9.33
N GLY A 179 12.73 -1.95 -8.85
CA GLY A 179 13.99 -1.95 -9.58
C GLY A 179 14.42 -3.37 -9.96
N PHE A 180 14.36 -4.31 -9.02
CA PHE A 180 14.63 -5.72 -9.25
C PHE A 180 13.70 -6.32 -10.32
N LEU A 181 12.38 -6.16 -10.19
CA LEU A 181 11.41 -6.65 -11.17
C LEU A 181 11.66 -6.08 -12.56
N THR A 182 11.99 -4.80 -12.64
CA THR A 182 12.30 -4.13 -13.91
C THR A 182 13.57 -4.71 -14.54
N HIS A 183 14.62 -4.91 -13.75
CA HIS A 183 15.86 -5.55 -14.21
C HIS A 183 15.61 -6.96 -14.73
N MET A 184 14.90 -7.79 -13.97
CA MET A 184 14.57 -9.15 -14.35
C MET A 184 13.72 -9.20 -15.63
N ALA A 185 12.76 -8.29 -15.78
CA ALA A 185 11.94 -8.22 -16.99
C ALA A 185 12.77 -7.84 -18.23
N ILE A 186 13.73 -6.91 -18.10
CA ILE A 186 14.67 -6.56 -19.18
C ILE A 186 15.55 -7.77 -19.54
N ALA A 187 16.16 -8.41 -18.57
CA ALA A 187 17.00 -9.59 -18.79
C ALA A 187 16.21 -10.71 -19.47
N LYS A 188 14.98 -10.94 -19.03
CA LYS A 188 14.09 -11.94 -19.63
C LYS A 188 13.69 -11.57 -21.06
N ALA A 189 13.42 -10.29 -21.33
CA ALA A 189 13.14 -9.83 -22.68
C ALA A 189 14.32 -10.07 -23.63
N GLN A 190 15.55 -9.77 -23.19
CA GLN A 190 16.77 -10.05 -23.96
C GLN A 190 16.95 -11.55 -24.20
N GLU A 191 16.70 -12.38 -23.19
CA GLU A 191 16.77 -13.84 -23.29
C GLU A 191 15.79 -14.40 -24.34
N VAL A 192 14.49 -14.04 -24.24
CA VAL A 192 13.44 -14.62 -25.09
C VAL A 192 13.45 -14.09 -26.52
N THR A 193 14.01 -12.90 -26.74
CA THR A 193 14.03 -12.26 -28.08
C THR A 193 15.41 -12.37 -28.77
N GLY A 194 16.48 -12.60 -28.00
CA GLY A 194 17.85 -12.61 -28.51
C GLY A 194 18.40 -11.24 -28.89
N VAL A 195 17.74 -10.14 -28.50
CA VAL A 195 18.15 -8.75 -28.82
C VAL A 195 18.66 -8.04 -27.57
N ALA A 196 19.80 -7.36 -27.67
CA ALA A 196 20.35 -6.59 -26.57
C ALA A 196 19.60 -5.25 -26.37
N ASP A 197 19.22 -4.60 -27.47
CA ASP A 197 18.46 -3.34 -27.47
C ASP A 197 16.98 -3.64 -27.66
N ILE A 198 16.27 -3.78 -26.52
CA ILE A 198 14.87 -4.20 -26.49
C ILE A 198 13.91 -3.07 -26.82
N SER A 199 12.91 -3.38 -27.65
CA SER A 199 11.76 -2.50 -27.89
C SER A 199 10.70 -2.64 -26.79
N GLN A 200 9.69 -1.76 -26.82
CA GLN A 200 8.51 -1.90 -25.95
C GLN A 200 7.81 -3.25 -26.13
N ALA A 201 7.69 -3.74 -27.36
CA ALA A 201 7.08 -5.03 -27.64
C ALA A 201 7.90 -6.20 -27.07
N ASP A 202 9.23 -6.09 -27.06
CA ASP A 202 10.11 -7.09 -26.47
C ASP A 202 10.03 -7.06 -24.94
N MET A 203 9.91 -5.87 -24.34
CA MET A 203 9.68 -5.74 -22.90
C MET A 203 8.38 -6.43 -22.46
N ILE A 204 7.30 -6.32 -23.24
CA ILE A 204 6.04 -7.02 -22.95
C ILE A 204 6.26 -8.53 -22.93
N LYS A 205 6.97 -9.09 -23.94
CA LYS A 205 7.31 -10.53 -23.96
C LYS A 205 8.14 -10.96 -22.75
N GLY A 206 9.09 -10.10 -22.33
CA GLY A 206 9.88 -10.35 -21.12
C GLY A 206 9.03 -10.41 -19.87
N MET A 207 8.13 -9.44 -19.71
CA MET A 207 7.22 -9.40 -18.56
C MET A 207 6.24 -10.59 -18.53
N GLU A 208 5.71 -11.00 -19.68
CA GLU A 208 4.80 -12.16 -19.80
C GLU A 208 5.53 -13.50 -19.53
N ALA A 209 6.81 -13.57 -19.82
CA ALA A 209 7.65 -14.76 -19.59
C ALA A 209 8.37 -14.75 -18.23
N LEU A 210 8.17 -13.70 -17.42
CA LEU A 210 8.82 -13.55 -16.13
C LEU A 210 8.21 -14.49 -15.10
N ASP A 211 9.06 -15.29 -14.46
CA ASP A 211 8.70 -16.13 -13.32
C ASP A 211 9.60 -15.79 -12.14
N ILE A 212 9.01 -15.20 -11.10
CA ILE A 212 9.72 -14.79 -9.88
C ILE A 212 9.46 -15.83 -8.80
N THR A 213 10.44 -16.71 -8.62
CA THR A 213 10.38 -17.75 -7.59
C THR A 213 11.04 -17.29 -6.28
N ASP A 214 10.75 -18.00 -5.19
CA ASP A 214 11.37 -17.73 -3.88
C ASP A 214 12.89 -17.93 -3.94
N GLU A 215 13.37 -18.91 -4.74
CA GLU A 215 14.79 -19.15 -4.95
C GLU A 215 15.46 -17.97 -5.67
N LEU A 216 14.77 -17.39 -6.68
CA LEU A 216 15.27 -16.21 -7.37
C LEU A 216 15.32 -14.99 -6.46
N MET A 217 14.31 -14.79 -5.62
CA MET A 217 14.29 -13.74 -4.62
C MET A 217 15.44 -13.91 -3.61
N ALA A 218 15.63 -15.11 -3.08
CA ALA A 218 16.71 -15.42 -2.14
C ALA A 218 18.09 -15.21 -2.77
N ALA A 219 18.29 -15.67 -4.01
CA ALA A 219 19.56 -15.49 -4.73
C ALA A 219 19.93 -14.02 -4.96
N ASN A 220 18.94 -13.11 -4.93
CA ASN A 220 19.13 -11.66 -5.05
C ASN A 220 19.03 -10.92 -3.71
N GLY A 221 19.02 -11.64 -2.58
CA GLY A 221 18.99 -11.07 -1.25
C GLY A 221 17.70 -10.30 -0.93
N LEU A 222 16.56 -10.72 -1.48
CA LEU A 222 15.25 -10.08 -1.35
C LEU A 222 14.25 -10.89 -0.51
N SER A 223 14.71 -11.96 0.13
CA SER A 223 13.89 -12.80 1.04
C SER A 223 14.65 -13.14 2.31
#